data_699cdbd5881448d8f843cb64e250320a
#
_entry.id   699cdbd5881448d8f843cb64e250320a
#
_cell.length_a   1.000
_cell.length_b   1.000
_cell.length_c   1.000
_cell.angle_alpha   90.00
_cell.angle_beta   90.00
_cell.angle_gamma   90.00
#
_symmetry.space_group_name_H-M   'P 1'
#
loop_
_entity.id
_entity.type
_entity.pdbx_description
1 polymer ?
#
loop_
_entity_poly.entity_id
_entity_poly.type
_entity_poly.pdbx_seq_one_letter_code
_entity_poly.pdbx_strand_id
1 'polypeptide(L)'
;MNPTKIDWCDRSWNPVTGCFYKCPYCYAKDIARRFGGHWSDEKLRSFGGNGNIHEIYEPMIRHTTGKNRYKPVHNVDAPYPYVFDPTFHAYRLNEPSQIKKPQNIFVCSMADLFGAWVPDEWIEKVFEACSKAPQHRYLFLTKNPQRYNDILSKYKVPDNFWFGTTVINAESMYFYSKNHNTFLSIEPIQSDFEKTVKYGFAVDWIIIGAETGNRKDKIIPKKEWIENIVNYCREKNVPVFMKNNLAKEVWRKDKKTGEMILVQPKIWDEPLIQEFPWDKEKEL
;
A
#
# COMPACT_ATOMS: atom_id res chain seq x y z
N MET A 1 14.32 -5.35 -4.19
CA MET A 1 13.17 -4.48 -4.54
C MET A 1 12.66 -4.82 -5.93
N ASN A 2 11.35 -5.09 -6.09
CA ASN A 2 10.78 -5.62 -7.35
C ASN A 2 9.87 -4.58 -8.03
N PRO A 3 9.73 -4.64 -9.38
CA PRO A 3 8.66 -3.97 -10.08
C PRO A 3 7.30 -4.37 -9.50
N THR A 4 6.35 -3.46 -9.47
CA THR A 4 5.02 -3.70 -8.89
C THR A 4 3.92 -3.63 -9.92
N LYS A 5 2.76 -4.21 -9.59
CA LYS A 5 1.51 -4.05 -10.34
C LYS A 5 0.60 -2.97 -9.74
N ILE A 6 1.10 -2.22 -8.78
CA ILE A 6 0.40 -1.06 -8.20
C ILE A 6 0.49 0.07 -9.22
N ASP A 7 -0.65 0.56 -9.69
CA ASP A 7 -0.74 1.41 -10.88
C ASP A 7 -0.03 2.76 -10.74
N TRP A 8 0.07 3.29 -9.52
CA TRP A 8 0.56 4.64 -9.24
C TRP A 8 2.03 4.72 -8.77
N CYS A 9 2.78 3.63 -8.87
CA CYS A 9 4.21 3.61 -8.57
C CYS A 9 4.96 2.60 -9.44
N ASP A 10 6.28 2.77 -9.59
CA ASP A 10 7.11 1.89 -10.40
C ASP A 10 7.53 0.63 -9.64
N ARG A 11 7.79 0.77 -8.34
CA ARG A 11 8.29 -0.30 -7.48
C ARG A 11 7.67 -0.26 -6.11
N SER A 12 7.63 -1.43 -5.46
CA SER A 12 7.40 -1.52 -4.02
C SER A 12 8.67 -1.99 -3.31
N TRP A 13 8.95 -1.35 -2.18
CA TRP A 13 10.05 -1.69 -1.29
C TRP A 13 9.52 -1.93 0.11
N ASN A 14 9.83 -3.09 0.68
CA ASN A 14 9.24 -3.56 1.93
C ASN A 14 10.34 -3.87 2.97
N PRO A 15 11.03 -2.83 3.52
CA PRO A 15 11.95 -3.01 4.66
C PRO A 15 11.21 -3.37 5.94
N VAL A 16 9.90 -3.08 6.01
CA VAL A 16 9.00 -3.59 7.03
C VAL A 16 7.87 -4.34 6.33
N THR A 17 7.49 -5.49 6.88
CA THR A 17 6.33 -6.28 6.46
C THR A 17 5.45 -6.59 7.66
N GLY A 18 4.17 -6.90 7.44
CA GLY A 18 3.24 -7.23 8.51
C GLY A 18 2.58 -6.01 9.15
N CYS A 19 1.41 -6.22 9.77
CA CYS A 19 0.57 -5.12 10.23
C CYS A 19 -0.47 -5.63 11.21
N PHE A 20 -0.75 -4.88 12.29
CA PHE A 20 -1.76 -5.23 13.28
C PHE A 20 -3.14 -4.64 13.00
N TYR A 21 -3.32 -3.82 11.97
CA TYR A 21 -4.65 -3.46 11.52
C TYR A 21 -5.40 -4.69 11.00
N LYS A 22 -6.64 -4.80 11.37
CA LYS A 22 -7.51 -5.94 10.98
C LYS A 22 -8.42 -5.58 9.81
N CYS A 23 -7.89 -4.87 8.81
CA CYS A 23 -8.67 -4.46 7.65
C CYS A 23 -9.29 -5.68 6.94
N PRO A 24 -10.61 -5.73 6.72
CA PRO A 24 -11.26 -6.88 6.11
C PRO A 24 -10.92 -7.05 4.62
N TYR A 25 -10.43 -5.99 3.99
CA TYR A 25 -10.03 -5.92 2.58
C TYR A 25 -8.51 -6.04 2.36
N CYS A 26 -7.73 -6.45 3.38
CA CYS A 26 -6.27 -6.43 3.31
C CYS A 26 -5.69 -7.52 2.40
N TYR A 27 -5.27 -7.14 1.20
CA TYR A 27 -4.59 -8.04 0.26
C TYR A 27 -3.22 -8.51 0.77
N ALA A 28 -2.51 -7.66 1.52
CA ALA A 28 -1.17 -7.96 2.02
C ALA A 28 -1.18 -9.12 3.01
N LYS A 29 -2.21 -9.22 3.85
CA LYS A 29 -2.39 -10.32 4.77
C LYS A 29 -2.56 -11.67 4.05
N ASP A 30 -3.32 -11.69 2.95
CA ASP A 30 -3.54 -12.91 2.17
C ASP A 30 -2.26 -13.34 1.43
N ILE A 31 -1.50 -12.36 0.91
CA ILE A 31 -0.18 -12.62 0.32
C ILE A 31 0.78 -13.18 1.38
N ALA A 32 0.86 -12.53 2.54
CA ALA A 32 1.74 -12.97 3.61
C ALA A 32 1.39 -14.37 4.12
N ARG A 33 0.10 -14.71 4.23
CA ARG A 33 -0.34 -16.07 4.58
C ARG A 33 0.04 -17.11 3.53
N ARG A 34 -0.05 -16.75 2.25
CA ARG A 34 0.25 -17.66 1.14
C ARG A 34 1.75 -17.95 1.01
N PHE A 35 2.60 -16.94 1.23
CA PHE A 35 4.04 -17.01 1.00
C PHE A 35 4.86 -16.94 2.29
N GLY A 36 4.20 -16.85 3.44
CA GLY A 36 4.80 -16.63 4.74
C GLY A 36 5.10 -17.90 5.51
N GLY A 37 5.68 -17.67 6.67
CA GLY A 37 6.14 -18.67 7.60
C GLY A 37 7.48 -19.28 7.21
N HIS A 38 8.28 -19.62 8.21
CA HIS A 38 9.41 -20.47 7.98
C HIS A 38 9.08 -21.90 8.46
N TRP A 39 9.75 -22.88 7.94
CA TRP A 39 9.35 -24.29 7.98
C TRP A 39 9.21 -24.89 9.39
N SER A 40 9.85 -24.32 10.41
CA SER A 40 9.82 -24.82 11.78
C SER A 40 8.58 -24.40 12.57
N ASP A 41 7.69 -23.60 12.00
CA ASP A 41 6.62 -22.96 12.78
C ASP A 41 5.24 -23.12 12.13
N GLU A 42 4.73 -24.36 12.18
CA GLU A 42 3.39 -24.71 11.67
C GLU A 42 2.27 -23.91 12.36
N LYS A 43 2.47 -23.55 13.64
CA LYS A 43 1.53 -22.73 14.43
C LYS A 43 1.44 -21.30 13.90
N LEU A 44 2.56 -20.67 13.49
CA LEU A 44 2.57 -19.33 12.91
C LEU A 44 1.77 -19.25 11.61
N ARG A 45 1.78 -20.32 10.81
CA ARG A 45 1.00 -20.38 9.55
C ARG A 45 -0.50 -20.41 9.77
N SER A 46 -0.96 -21.11 10.81
CA SER A 46 -2.39 -21.29 11.09
C SER A 46 -3.05 -20.06 11.70
N PHE A 47 -2.31 -19.25 12.46
CA PHE A 47 -2.86 -18.10 13.21
C PHE A 47 -2.57 -16.73 12.59
N GLY A 48 -1.73 -16.65 11.58
CA GLY A 48 -1.40 -15.37 10.91
C GLY A 48 -0.42 -14.50 11.67
N GLY A 49 0.42 -15.12 12.52
CA GLY A 49 1.41 -14.49 13.40
C GLY A 49 1.12 -14.74 14.87
N ASN A 50 2.05 -14.39 15.74
CA ASN A 50 1.94 -14.55 17.20
C ASN A 50 1.69 -13.23 17.96
N GLY A 51 1.52 -12.12 17.26
CA GLY A 51 1.24 -10.81 17.84
C GLY A 51 2.47 -10.03 18.32
N ASN A 52 3.67 -10.47 17.96
CA ASN A 52 4.93 -9.80 18.29
C ASN A 52 5.47 -8.98 17.13
N ILE A 53 6.45 -8.11 17.42
CA ILE A 53 7.28 -7.46 16.41
C ILE A 53 8.64 -8.18 16.33
N HIS A 54 9.23 -8.22 15.14
CA HIS A 54 10.45 -8.96 14.88
C HIS A 54 11.46 -8.13 14.09
N GLU A 55 12.76 -8.39 14.31
CA GLU A 55 13.84 -7.86 13.49
C GLU A 55 14.66 -9.00 12.90
N ILE A 56 14.99 -8.91 11.63
CA ILE A 56 15.84 -9.88 10.94
C ILE A 56 16.92 -9.17 10.13
N TYR A 57 18.13 -9.66 10.24
CA TYR A 57 19.33 -9.05 9.63
C TYR A 57 19.78 -9.78 8.37
N GLU A 58 19.32 -11.01 8.18
CA GLU A 58 19.61 -11.85 7.02
C GLU A 58 18.32 -12.50 6.51
N PRO A 59 18.23 -12.84 5.20
CA PRO A 59 17.10 -13.55 4.65
C PRO A 59 16.87 -14.89 5.36
N MET A 60 15.66 -15.14 5.83
CA MET A 60 15.26 -16.43 6.36
C MET A 60 14.81 -17.36 5.24
N ILE A 61 15.02 -18.65 5.41
CA ILE A 61 14.72 -19.67 4.41
C ILE A 61 13.50 -20.47 4.85
N ARG A 62 12.64 -20.78 3.89
CA ARG A 62 11.57 -21.77 4.05
C ARG A 62 11.78 -22.94 3.13
N HIS A 63 11.44 -24.13 3.57
CA HIS A 63 11.40 -25.29 2.72
C HIS A 63 10.03 -25.38 2.03
N THR A 64 10.03 -25.49 0.72
CA THR A 64 8.81 -25.78 -0.03
C THR A 64 8.78 -27.26 -0.36
N THR A 65 7.83 -27.99 0.21
CA THR A 65 7.50 -29.32 -0.31
C THR A 65 6.70 -29.13 -1.60
N GLY A 66 7.24 -29.60 -2.71
CA GLY A 66 6.48 -29.66 -3.96
C GLY A 66 5.20 -30.49 -3.75
N LYS A 67 4.16 -30.22 -4.57
CA LYS A 67 2.90 -31.00 -4.55
C LYS A 67 3.10 -32.52 -4.73
N ASN A 68 4.28 -32.94 -5.11
CA ASN A 68 4.68 -34.32 -5.27
C ASN A 68 5.72 -34.67 -4.19
N ARG A 69 5.40 -35.63 -3.32
CA ARG A 69 6.26 -36.12 -2.20
C ARG A 69 7.67 -36.57 -2.64
N TYR A 70 7.90 -36.72 -3.93
CA TYR A 70 9.16 -37.16 -4.55
C TYR A 70 9.99 -36.03 -5.19
N LYS A 71 9.55 -34.74 -5.10
CA LYS A 71 10.37 -33.64 -5.60
C LYS A 71 11.32 -33.15 -4.51
N PRO A 72 12.57 -32.78 -4.86
CA PRO A 72 13.52 -32.29 -3.89
C PRO A 72 12.97 -31.04 -3.17
N VAL A 73 13.27 -30.95 -1.89
CA VAL A 73 12.95 -29.80 -1.06
C VAL A 73 13.81 -28.62 -1.59
N HIS A 74 13.16 -27.58 -2.09
CA HIS A 74 13.86 -26.37 -2.48
C HIS A 74 13.86 -25.37 -1.34
N ASN A 75 15.04 -24.90 -0.98
CA ASN A 75 15.19 -23.76 -0.08
C ASN A 75 14.85 -22.49 -0.86
N VAL A 76 13.89 -21.73 -0.37
CA VAL A 76 13.52 -20.44 -0.93
C VAL A 76 13.47 -19.40 0.18
N ASP A 77 13.75 -18.16 -0.16
CA ASP A 77 13.60 -17.07 0.79
C ASP A 77 12.19 -17.02 1.35
N ALA A 78 12.08 -16.79 2.65
CA ALA A 78 10.84 -16.54 3.35
C ALA A 78 10.58 -15.02 3.40
N PRO A 79 9.89 -14.43 2.42
CA PRO A 79 9.71 -12.98 2.37
C PRO A 79 8.85 -12.45 3.53
N TYR A 80 8.09 -13.31 4.17
CA TYR A 80 7.25 -13.04 5.35
C TYR A 80 7.46 -14.12 6.40
N PRO A 81 8.62 -14.18 7.08
CA PRO A 81 8.99 -15.31 7.94
C PRO A 81 8.04 -15.49 9.12
N TYR A 82 7.51 -14.41 9.66
CA TYR A 82 6.52 -14.39 10.75
C TYR A 82 5.09 -14.09 10.24
N VAL A 83 4.78 -14.50 9.03
CA VAL A 83 3.51 -14.33 8.34
C VAL A 83 3.11 -12.87 8.23
N PHE A 84 2.23 -12.35 9.09
CA PHE A 84 1.78 -10.97 9.05
C PHE A 84 2.08 -10.18 10.33
N ASP A 85 2.93 -10.72 11.20
CA ASP A 85 3.50 -9.96 12.30
C ASP A 85 4.47 -8.89 11.77
N PRO A 86 4.46 -7.68 12.34
CA PRO A 86 5.39 -6.63 11.94
C PRO A 86 6.84 -7.08 12.06
N THR A 87 7.54 -7.07 10.94
CA THR A 87 8.91 -7.57 10.82
C THR A 87 9.77 -6.56 10.09
N PHE A 88 10.84 -6.11 10.74
CA PHE A 88 11.87 -5.27 10.14
C PHE A 88 12.93 -6.14 9.46
N HIS A 89 13.21 -5.88 8.20
CA HIS A 89 14.15 -6.59 7.35
C HIS A 89 15.39 -5.72 7.12
N ALA A 90 16.33 -5.69 8.06
CA ALA A 90 17.50 -4.84 7.99
C ALA A 90 18.32 -5.02 6.70
N TYR A 91 18.42 -6.25 6.20
CA TYR A 91 19.13 -6.59 4.97
C TYR A 91 18.54 -5.95 3.69
N ARG A 92 17.30 -5.45 3.74
CA ARG A 92 16.65 -4.77 2.60
C ARG A 92 16.93 -3.27 2.53
N LEU A 93 17.57 -2.69 3.56
CA LEU A 93 17.79 -1.24 3.61
C LEU A 93 18.64 -0.71 2.44
N ASN A 94 19.53 -1.52 1.90
CA ASN A 94 20.39 -1.11 0.77
C ASN A 94 19.74 -1.28 -0.61
N GLU A 95 18.52 -1.83 -0.71
CA GLU A 95 17.88 -2.10 -2.01
C GLU A 95 17.64 -0.82 -2.85
N PRO A 96 17.22 0.34 -2.32
CA PRO A 96 17.04 1.55 -3.12
C PRO A 96 18.34 2.02 -3.76
N SER A 97 19.46 1.99 -3.05
CA SER A 97 20.77 2.44 -3.56
C SER A 97 21.33 1.60 -4.73
N GLN A 98 20.84 0.38 -4.88
CA GLN A 98 21.23 -0.52 -5.98
C GLN A 98 20.57 -0.13 -7.31
N ILE A 99 19.54 0.69 -7.31
CA ILE A 99 18.81 1.09 -8.51
C ILE A 99 19.23 2.51 -8.90
N LYS A 100 19.90 2.63 -10.05
CA LYS A 100 20.42 3.91 -10.52
C LYS A 100 19.37 4.79 -11.21
N LYS A 101 18.45 4.16 -11.95
CA LYS A 101 17.38 4.88 -12.65
C LYS A 101 16.36 5.43 -11.63
N PRO A 102 15.99 6.72 -11.70
CA PRO A 102 14.92 7.29 -10.87
C PRO A 102 13.63 6.46 -10.92
N GLN A 103 12.99 6.28 -9.77
CA GLN A 103 11.77 5.49 -9.62
C GLN A 103 10.83 6.16 -8.61
N ASN A 104 9.54 5.99 -8.79
CA ASN A 104 8.52 6.23 -7.77
C ASN A 104 8.37 4.95 -6.94
N ILE A 105 8.79 4.99 -5.68
CA ILE A 105 8.86 3.81 -4.80
C ILE A 105 7.79 3.88 -3.73
N PHE A 106 6.84 2.94 -3.74
CA PHE A 106 5.92 2.76 -2.63
C PHE A 106 6.62 2.01 -1.50
N VAL A 107 6.80 2.70 -0.38
CA VAL A 107 7.47 2.16 0.81
C VAL A 107 6.47 1.39 1.67
N CYS A 108 6.80 0.14 1.99
CA CYS A 108 6.01 -0.74 2.86
C CYS A 108 4.59 -1.04 2.34
N SER A 109 4.45 -1.42 1.06
CA SER A 109 3.17 -1.90 0.50
C SER A 109 2.60 -3.13 1.23
N MET A 110 3.42 -3.83 2.02
CA MET A 110 3.08 -5.03 2.81
C MET A 110 3.02 -4.76 4.32
N ALA A 111 3.02 -3.50 4.75
CA ALA A 111 2.93 -3.07 6.14
C ALA A 111 2.28 -1.69 6.24
N ASP A 112 2.10 -1.21 7.47
CA ASP A 112 1.94 0.21 7.76
C ASP A 112 3.16 0.65 8.60
N LEU A 113 4.10 1.37 7.97
CA LEU A 113 5.34 1.82 8.59
C LEU A 113 5.10 2.77 9.78
N PHE A 114 3.98 3.48 9.77
CA PHE A 114 3.61 4.44 10.82
C PHE A 114 2.55 3.89 11.78
N GLY A 115 2.32 2.57 11.77
CA GLY A 115 1.49 1.91 12.76
C GLY A 115 2.03 2.14 14.17
N ALA A 116 1.14 2.25 15.19
CA ALA A 116 1.52 2.56 16.57
C ALA A 116 2.47 1.52 17.20
N TRP A 117 2.55 0.32 16.63
CA TRP A 117 3.43 -0.77 17.06
C TRP A 117 4.83 -0.73 16.44
N VAL A 118 5.07 0.15 15.46
CA VAL A 118 6.36 0.26 14.77
C VAL A 118 7.27 1.17 15.59
N PRO A 119 8.47 0.72 16.01
CA PRO A 119 9.44 1.55 16.70
C PRO A 119 9.91 2.75 15.85
N ASP A 120 10.18 3.90 16.47
CA ASP A 120 10.71 5.08 15.79
C ASP A 120 12.04 4.77 15.08
N GLU A 121 12.87 3.92 15.67
CA GLU A 121 14.18 3.52 15.13
C GLU A 121 14.07 2.79 13.78
N TRP A 122 12.96 2.07 13.53
CA TRP A 122 12.74 1.44 12.23
C TRP A 122 12.42 2.48 11.16
N ILE A 123 11.60 3.49 11.52
CA ILE A 123 11.25 4.60 10.63
C ILE A 123 12.50 5.41 10.29
N GLU A 124 13.32 5.72 11.28
CA GLU A 124 14.59 6.42 11.11
C GLU A 124 15.52 5.69 10.14
N LYS A 125 15.77 4.40 10.34
CA LYS A 125 16.61 3.57 9.46
C LYS A 125 16.06 3.52 8.02
N VAL A 126 14.74 3.51 7.86
CA VAL A 126 14.09 3.58 6.54
C VAL A 126 14.31 4.95 5.89
N PHE A 127 14.14 6.04 6.62
CA PHE A 127 14.40 7.40 6.13
C PHE A 127 15.86 7.61 5.74
N GLU A 128 16.81 7.12 6.55
CA GLU A 128 18.22 7.13 6.20
C GLU A 128 18.53 6.37 4.91
N ALA A 129 17.92 5.19 4.73
CA ALA A 129 18.09 4.40 3.51
C ALA A 129 17.54 5.13 2.28
N CYS A 130 16.39 5.81 2.41
CA CYS A 130 15.83 6.66 1.37
C CYS A 130 16.75 7.84 1.03
N SER A 131 17.29 8.52 2.06
CA SER A 131 18.19 9.66 1.90
C SER A 131 19.51 9.31 1.23
N LYS A 132 19.97 8.06 1.35
CA LYS A 132 21.15 7.52 0.65
C LYS A 132 20.92 7.25 -0.84
N ALA A 133 19.67 7.31 -1.31
CA ALA A 133 19.29 7.12 -2.72
C ALA A 133 18.32 8.24 -3.18
N PRO A 134 18.79 9.51 -3.21
CA PRO A 134 17.95 10.69 -3.42
C PRO A 134 17.38 10.80 -4.84
N GLN A 135 17.84 9.98 -5.79
CA GLN A 135 17.32 9.94 -7.16
C GLN A 135 15.88 9.40 -7.27
N HIS A 136 15.38 8.73 -6.21
CA HIS A 136 14.03 8.17 -6.18
C HIS A 136 13.05 9.13 -5.50
N ARG A 137 11.76 8.97 -5.82
CA ARG A 137 10.65 9.54 -5.06
C ARG A 137 10.08 8.45 -4.16
N TYR A 138 9.90 8.76 -2.87
CA TYR A 138 9.43 7.80 -1.87
C TYR A 138 8.01 8.13 -1.43
N LEU A 139 7.10 7.20 -1.63
CA LEU A 139 5.68 7.34 -1.36
C LEU A 139 5.37 6.52 -0.10
N PHE A 140 5.13 7.20 1.00
CA PHE A 140 4.73 6.60 2.28
C PHE A 140 3.22 6.65 2.41
N LEU A 141 2.60 5.59 2.95
CA LEU A 141 1.15 5.53 3.12
C LEU A 141 0.82 4.91 4.47
N THR A 142 -0.09 5.55 5.22
CA THR A 142 -0.52 5.09 6.54
C THR A 142 -2.02 5.22 6.76
N LYS A 143 -2.53 4.47 7.73
CA LYS A 143 -3.84 4.65 8.36
C LYS A 143 -3.77 5.36 9.72
N ASN A 144 -2.56 5.75 10.13
CA ASN A 144 -2.29 6.50 11.37
C ASN A 144 -1.65 7.87 11.05
N PRO A 145 -2.41 8.81 10.47
CA PRO A 145 -1.88 10.09 10.01
C PRO A 145 -1.27 10.96 11.12
N GLN A 146 -1.71 10.80 12.37
CA GLN A 146 -1.19 11.56 13.51
C GLN A 146 0.30 11.26 13.76
N ARG A 147 0.73 10.01 13.48
CA ARG A 147 2.12 9.60 13.64
C ARG A 147 3.10 10.41 12.77
N TYR A 148 2.64 10.94 11.63
CA TYR A 148 3.49 11.83 10.82
C TYR A 148 3.92 13.08 11.59
N ASN A 149 3.04 13.69 12.38
CA ASN A 149 3.39 14.87 13.18
C ASN A 149 4.51 14.56 14.17
N ASP A 150 4.43 13.42 14.85
CA ASP A 150 5.43 13.00 15.86
C ASP A 150 6.79 12.73 15.19
N ILE A 151 6.78 12.04 14.06
CA ILE A 151 8.01 11.66 13.34
C ILE A 151 8.64 12.88 12.66
N LEU A 152 7.87 13.69 11.94
CA LEU A 152 8.39 14.84 11.20
C LEU A 152 8.81 16.01 12.11
N SER A 153 8.38 16.01 13.38
CA SER A 153 8.94 16.92 14.38
C SER A 153 10.36 16.55 14.81
N LYS A 154 10.75 15.28 14.66
CA LYS A 154 12.06 14.74 15.07
C LYS A 154 13.06 14.66 13.93
N TYR A 155 12.56 14.38 12.71
CA TYR A 155 13.41 14.08 11.56
C TYR A 155 13.16 15.06 10.40
N LYS A 156 14.25 15.72 9.96
CA LYS A 156 14.21 16.50 8.74
C LYS A 156 14.27 15.56 7.52
N VAL A 157 13.31 15.68 6.64
CA VAL A 157 13.17 14.81 5.45
C VAL A 157 13.37 15.61 4.16
N PRO A 158 13.89 14.98 3.08
CA PRO A 158 14.04 15.61 1.77
C PRO A 158 12.69 15.81 1.06
N ASP A 159 12.65 16.72 0.07
CA ASP A 159 11.45 17.06 -0.70
C ASP A 159 10.94 15.94 -1.62
N ASN A 160 11.75 14.91 -1.88
CA ASN A 160 11.34 13.73 -2.64
C ASN A 160 10.54 12.70 -1.81
N PHE A 161 10.20 13.03 -0.55
CA PHE A 161 9.31 12.22 0.28
C PHE A 161 7.87 12.72 0.19
N TRP A 162 6.93 11.80 0.00
CA TRP A 162 5.51 12.03 -0.10
C TRP A 162 4.77 11.28 1.00
N PHE A 163 3.95 11.97 1.76
CA PHE A 163 3.26 11.44 2.94
C PHE A 163 1.77 11.28 2.67
N GLY A 164 1.34 10.05 2.47
CA GLY A 164 -0.02 9.71 2.13
C GLY A 164 -0.82 9.18 3.30
N THR A 165 -2.12 9.44 3.26
CA THR A 165 -3.07 8.83 4.18
C THR A 165 -4.08 7.98 3.42
N THR A 166 -4.33 6.76 3.90
CA THR A 166 -5.46 5.96 3.42
C THR A 166 -6.73 6.47 4.09
N VAL A 167 -7.68 6.94 3.29
CA VAL A 167 -9.03 7.32 3.73
C VAL A 167 -10.05 6.45 3.02
N ILE A 168 -11.08 5.99 3.72
CA ILE A 168 -12.08 5.07 3.18
C ILE A 168 -13.49 5.67 3.21
N ASN A 169 -13.69 6.71 4.02
CA ASN A 169 -14.94 7.43 4.19
C ASN A 169 -14.70 8.91 4.52
N ALA A 170 -15.75 9.70 4.52
CA ALA A 170 -15.72 11.15 4.72
C ALA A 170 -15.25 11.57 6.12
N GLU A 171 -15.36 10.70 7.13
CA GLU A 171 -14.96 10.94 8.51
C GLU A 171 -13.50 10.58 8.80
N SER A 172 -12.80 9.98 7.82
CA SER A 172 -11.40 9.58 8.00
C SER A 172 -10.51 10.80 8.18
N MET A 173 -9.72 10.80 9.25
CA MET A 173 -8.67 11.80 9.42
C MET A 173 -7.54 11.58 8.42
N TYR A 174 -6.90 12.66 7.99
CA TYR A 174 -5.74 12.60 7.11
C TYR A 174 -4.67 13.60 7.53
N PHE A 175 -3.45 13.36 7.07
CA PHE A 175 -2.32 14.25 7.28
C PHE A 175 -2.30 15.34 6.23
N TYR A 176 -2.09 16.58 6.67
CA TYR A 176 -1.85 17.75 5.85
C TYR A 176 -0.63 18.51 6.37
N SER A 177 0.18 18.99 5.45
CA SER A 177 1.32 19.84 5.77
C SER A 177 1.56 20.85 4.65
N LYS A 178 1.90 22.08 5.00
CA LYS A 178 2.38 23.10 4.03
C LYS A 178 3.86 22.91 3.66
N ASN A 179 4.59 22.12 4.45
CA ASN A 179 6.04 21.97 4.36
C ASN A 179 6.45 20.61 3.76
N HIS A 180 5.50 19.73 3.48
CA HIS A 180 5.76 18.40 2.96
C HIS A 180 4.75 18.03 1.89
N ASN A 181 5.18 17.28 0.89
CA ASN A 181 4.29 16.74 -0.13
C ASN A 181 3.32 15.72 0.49
N THR A 182 2.04 15.91 0.25
CA THR A 182 0.98 15.10 0.85
C THR A 182 0.04 14.51 -0.19
N PHE A 183 -0.51 13.32 0.08
CA PHE A 183 -1.51 12.74 -0.80
C PHE A 183 -2.57 11.93 -0.04
N LEU A 184 -3.73 11.73 -0.65
CA LEU A 184 -4.75 10.82 -0.19
C LEU A 184 -4.81 9.58 -1.08
N SER A 185 -4.91 8.41 -0.45
CA SER A 185 -5.33 7.18 -1.10
C SER A 185 -6.74 6.86 -0.64
N ILE A 186 -7.73 7.24 -1.45
CA ILE A 186 -9.14 6.90 -1.23
C ILE A 186 -9.35 5.48 -1.78
N GLU A 187 -8.79 4.50 -1.04
CA GLU A 187 -8.76 3.09 -1.45
C GLU A 187 -8.82 2.14 -0.26
N PRO A 188 -9.90 1.33 -0.19
CA PRO A 188 -11.07 1.38 -1.05
C PRO A 188 -12.01 2.54 -0.70
N ILE A 189 -12.59 3.18 -1.71
CA ILE A 189 -13.69 4.12 -1.49
C ILE A 189 -14.91 3.35 -1.00
N GLN A 190 -15.42 3.71 0.19
CA GLN A 190 -16.51 2.98 0.86
C GLN A 190 -17.73 3.83 1.19
N SER A 191 -17.67 5.13 0.97
CA SER A 191 -18.80 6.04 1.12
C SER A 191 -18.69 7.23 0.17
N ASP A 192 -19.74 8.04 0.14
CA ASP A 192 -19.71 9.34 -0.50
C ASP A 192 -18.78 10.31 0.26
N PHE A 193 -18.10 11.16 -0.48
CA PHE A 193 -17.24 12.23 0.01
C PHE A 193 -17.80 13.63 -0.24
N GLU A 194 -19.08 13.78 -0.60
CA GLU A 194 -19.72 15.06 -0.93
C GLU A 194 -19.47 16.12 0.13
N LYS A 195 -19.68 15.79 1.42
CA LYS A 195 -19.43 16.71 2.53
C LYS A 195 -17.96 17.12 2.62
N THR A 196 -17.04 16.18 2.50
CA THR A 196 -15.60 16.44 2.60
C THR A 196 -15.12 17.27 1.40
N VAL A 197 -15.62 16.99 0.22
CA VAL A 197 -15.37 17.77 -1.01
C VAL A 197 -15.81 19.21 -0.82
N LYS A 198 -16.95 19.46 -0.18
CA LYS A 198 -17.46 20.82 0.11
C LYS A 198 -16.52 21.62 1.01
N TYR A 199 -15.88 21.00 1.99
CA TYR A 199 -14.89 21.65 2.86
C TYR A 199 -13.47 21.65 2.25
N GLY A 200 -13.23 20.81 1.29
CA GLY A 200 -11.98 20.66 0.55
C GLY A 200 -10.96 19.72 1.17
N PHE A 201 -10.12 19.16 0.33
CA PHE A 201 -8.94 18.40 0.71
C PHE A 201 -7.70 19.28 0.55
N ALA A 202 -6.97 19.49 1.64
CA ALA A 202 -5.73 20.27 1.58
C ALA A 202 -4.53 19.32 1.32
N VAL A 203 -4.45 18.75 0.10
CA VAL A 203 -3.40 17.80 -0.30
C VAL A 203 -2.96 18.03 -1.74
N ASP A 204 -1.77 17.53 -2.08
CA ASP A 204 -1.13 17.77 -3.38
C ASP A 204 -1.49 16.72 -4.43
N TRP A 205 -2.08 15.60 -4.03
CA TRP A 205 -2.46 14.50 -4.92
C TRP A 205 -3.56 13.62 -4.32
N ILE A 206 -4.45 13.09 -5.17
CA ILE A 206 -5.50 12.15 -4.75
C ILE A 206 -5.49 10.92 -5.64
N ILE A 207 -5.45 9.73 -5.00
CA ILE A 207 -5.56 8.42 -5.64
C ILE A 207 -6.94 7.84 -5.29
N ILE A 208 -7.67 7.34 -6.29
CA ILE A 208 -9.00 6.75 -6.10
C ILE A 208 -9.02 5.30 -6.58
N GLY A 209 -9.57 4.40 -5.77
CA GLY A 209 -9.70 3.00 -6.15
C GLY A 209 -10.81 2.26 -5.42
N ALA A 210 -11.34 1.23 -6.09
CA ALA A 210 -12.29 0.30 -5.50
C ALA A 210 -11.58 -0.80 -4.68
N GLU A 211 -12.33 -1.50 -3.83
CA GLU A 211 -11.83 -2.68 -3.13
C GLU A 211 -11.47 -3.79 -4.11
N THR A 212 -10.25 -4.29 -4.03
CA THR A 212 -9.80 -5.43 -4.82
C THR A 212 -10.20 -6.77 -4.17
N GLY A 213 -10.17 -7.86 -4.96
CA GLY A 213 -10.48 -9.19 -4.47
C GLY A 213 -11.98 -9.52 -4.49
N ASN A 214 -12.31 -10.68 -3.92
CA ASN A 214 -13.63 -11.34 -4.05
C ASN A 214 -14.37 -11.42 -2.71
N ARG A 215 -14.15 -10.49 -1.80
CA ARG A 215 -14.90 -10.45 -0.53
C ARG A 215 -16.39 -10.30 -0.81
N LYS A 216 -17.21 -11.11 -0.15
CA LYS A 216 -18.66 -11.20 -0.42
C LYS A 216 -19.37 -9.86 -0.17
N ASP A 217 -19.00 -9.19 0.93
CA ASP A 217 -19.67 -7.97 1.40
C ASP A 217 -18.84 -6.70 1.11
N LYS A 218 -18.09 -6.71 -0.01
CA LYS A 218 -17.35 -5.52 -0.42
C LYS A 218 -18.29 -4.44 -0.92
N ILE A 219 -17.97 -3.20 -0.62
CA ILE A 219 -18.71 -2.05 -1.12
C ILE A 219 -18.28 -1.79 -2.57
N ILE A 220 -19.25 -1.73 -3.46
CA ILE A 220 -19.04 -1.27 -4.83
C ILE A 220 -19.32 0.21 -4.86
N PRO A 221 -18.31 1.07 -5.13
CA PRO A 221 -18.55 2.50 -5.15
C PRO A 221 -19.49 2.90 -6.27
N LYS A 222 -20.32 3.91 -6.00
CA LYS A 222 -21.15 4.53 -7.03
C LYS A 222 -20.28 5.44 -7.91
N LYS A 223 -20.59 5.54 -9.20
CA LYS A 223 -19.89 6.43 -10.13
C LYS A 223 -19.94 7.89 -9.64
N GLU A 224 -21.07 8.34 -9.14
CA GLU A 224 -21.30 9.66 -8.58
C GLU A 224 -20.30 10.02 -7.46
N TRP A 225 -19.94 9.08 -6.58
CA TRP A 225 -18.95 9.33 -5.51
C TRP A 225 -17.57 9.67 -6.09
N ILE A 226 -17.23 9.02 -7.21
CA ILE A 226 -15.96 9.26 -7.90
C ILE A 226 -16.01 10.58 -8.65
N GLU A 227 -17.13 10.87 -9.34
CA GLU A 227 -17.36 12.12 -10.06
C GLU A 227 -17.23 13.33 -9.13
N ASN A 228 -17.80 13.28 -7.92
CA ASN A 228 -17.70 14.34 -6.92
C ASN A 228 -16.24 14.66 -6.57
N ILE A 229 -15.41 13.63 -6.35
CA ILE A 229 -13.98 13.79 -6.05
C ILE A 229 -13.21 14.32 -7.27
N VAL A 230 -13.48 13.79 -8.46
CA VAL A 230 -12.82 14.22 -9.70
C VAL A 230 -13.14 15.68 -10.01
N ASN A 231 -14.42 16.09 -9.90
CA ASN A 231 -14.85 17.47 -10.11
C ASN A 231 -14.16 18.43 -9.14
N TYR A 232 -14.07 18.06 -7.86
CA TYR A 232 -13.29 18.79 -6.87
C TYR A 232 -11.83 18.95 -7.31
N CYS A 233 -11.19 17.85 -7.70
CA CYS A 233 -9.79 17.88 -8.15
C CYS A 233 -9.59 18.81 -9.33
N ARG A 234 -10.52 18.83 -10.29
CA ARG A 234 -10.50 19.75 -11.43
C ARG A 234 -10.65 21.20 -11.01
N GLU A 235 -11.63 21.50 -10.16
CA GLU A 235 -11.88 22.84 -9.63
C GLU A 235 -10.67 23.40 -8.87
N LYS A 236 -10.01 22.57 -8.07
CA LYS A 236 -8.86 22.97 -7.22
C LYS A 236 -7.51 22.74 -7.87
N ASN A 237 -7.47 22.27 -9.12
CA ASN A 237 -6.24 21.94 -9.84
C ASN A 237 -5.34 20.93 -9.07
N VAL A 238 -5.95 19.99 -8.35
CA VAL A 238 -5.28 18.87 -7.67
C VAL A 238 -5.17 17.71 -8.65
N PRO A 239 -3.98 17.16 -8.94
CA PRO A 239 -3.84 15.95 -9.74
C PRO A 239 -4.63 14.80 -9.14
N VAL A 240 -5.28 14.00 -10.00
CA VAL A 240 -6.05 12.82 -9.57
C VAL A 240 -5.60 11.58 -10.33
N PHE A 241 -5.44 10.47 -9.61
CA PHE A 241 -5.08 9.18 -10.17
C PHE A 241 -6.18 8.16 -9.92
N MET A 242 -6.86 7.75 -10.97
CA MET A 242 -7.88 6.71 -10.94
C MET A 242 -7.24 5.35 -11.21
N LYS A 243 -7.43 4.40 -10.29
CA LYS A 243 -6.85 3.07 -10.43
C LYS A 243 -7.59 2.23 -11.48
N ASN A 244 -6.84 1.36 -12.14
CA ASN A 244 -7.35 0.47 -13.18
C ASN A 244 -8.54 -0.41 -12.73
N ASN A 245 -8.68 -0.66 -11.43
CA ASN A 245 -9.78 -1.47 -10.90
C ASN A 245 -11.16 -0.78 -10.97
N LEU A 246 -11.22 0.51 -11.24
CA LEU A 246 -12.47 1.25 -11.47
C LEU A 246 -13.06 0.95 -12.85
N ALA A 247 -12.23 0.63 -13.85
CA ALA A 247 -12.65 0.34 -15.21
C ALA A 247 -12.69 -1.17 -15.54
N LYS A 248 -12.58 -2.03 -14.54
CA LYS A 248 -12.53 -3.49 -14.72
C LYS A 248 -13.73 -4.19 -14.10
N GLU A 249 -14.29 -5.11 -14.82
CA GLU A 249 -15.22 -6.10 -14.27
C GLU A 249 -14.44 -7.19 -13.52
N VAL A 250 -15.00 -7.65 -12.42
CA VAL A 250 -14.46 -8.79 -11.67
C VAL A 250 -15.51 -9.88 -11.63
N TRP A 251 -15.15 -11.02 -12.21
CA TRP A 251 -15.98 -12.22 -12.27
C TRP A 251 -15.43 -13.31 -11.35
N ARG A 252 -16.29 -14.08 -10.73
CA ARG A 252 -15.93 -15.21 -9.88
C ARG A 252 -16.74 -16.44 -10.25
N LYS A 253 -16.08 -17.59 -10.34
CA LYS A 253 -16.77 -18.87 -10.51
C LYS A 253 -17.43 -19.28 -9.19
N ASP A 254 -18.73 -19.48 -9.20
CA ASP A 254 -19.44 -20.08 -8.07
C ASP A 254 -18.96 -21.52 -7.87
N LYS A 255 -18.61 -21.85 -6.62
CA LYS A 255 -18.07 -23.18 -6.30
C LYS A 255 -19.15 -24.28 -6.28
N LYS A 256 -20.42 -23.90 -6.13
CA LYS A 256 -21.56 -24.85 -6.06
C LYS A 256 -22.16 -25.09 -7.42
N THR A 257 -22.45 -24.01 -8.18
CA THR A 257 -23.12 -24.10 -9.48
C THR A 257 -22.15 -24.20 -10.65
N GLY A 258 -20.91 -23.76 -10.47
CA GLY A 258 -19.91 -23.66 -11.53
C GLY A 258 -20.10 -22.43 -12.44
N GLU A 259 -21.11 -21.64 -12.21
CA GLU A 259 -21.44 -20.44 -13.01
C GLU A 259 -20.53 -19.27 -12.70
N MET A 260 -20.37 -18.36 -13.67
CA MET A 260 -19.64 -17.11 -13.48
C MET A 260 -20.58 -16.04 -12.92
N ILE A 261 -20.23 -15.50 -11.74
CA ILE A 261 -20.96 -14.43 -11.07
C ILE A 261 -20.17 -13.14 -11.18
N LEU A 262 -20.79 -12.06 -11.62
CA LEU A 262 -20.23 -10.72 -11.61
C LEU A 262 -20.12 -10.24 -10.16
N VAL A 263 -18.88 -10.06 -9.68
CA VAL A 263 -18.57 -9.63 -8.30
C VAL A 263 -18.41 -8.11 -8.23
N GLN A 264 -17.93 -7.52 -9.32
CA GLN A 264 -17.79 -6.08 -9.46
C GLN A 264 -18.05 -5.69 -10.90
N PRO A 265 -19.05 -4.83 -11.17
CA PRO A 265 -19.25 -4.23 -12.47
C PRO A 265 -18.15 -3.23 -12.78
N LYS A 266 -18.02 -2.85 -14.03
CA LYS A 266 -17.27 -1.66 -14.42
C LYS A 266 -17.94 -0.43 -13.80
N ILE A 267 -17.17 0.37 -13.06
CA ILE A 267 -17.67 1.53 -12.32
C ILE A 267 -17.49 2.79 -13.16
N TRP A 268 -16.41 2.85 -13.93
CA TRP A 268 -16.03 3.99 -14.76
C TRP A 268 -15.91 3.57 -16.22
N ASP A 269 -16.69 4.20 -17.11
CA ASP A 269 -16.80 3.83 -18.53
C ASP A 269 -15.91 4.65 -19.46
N GLU A 270 -15.48 5.82 -18.99
CA GLU A 270 -14.61 6.73 -19.75
C GLU A 270 -13.12 6.38 -19.54
N PRO A 271 -12.21 6.96 -20.31
CA PRO A 271 -10.80 6.83 -20.05
C PRO A 271 -10.45 7.24 -18.59
N LEU A 272 -9.65 6.42 -17.92
CA LEU A 272 -9.20 6.72 -16.56
C LEU A 272 -8.30 7.97 -16.57
N ILE A 273 -8.50 8.82 -15.59
CA ILE A 273 -7.64 9.95 -15.33
C ILE A 273 -6.47 9.46 -14.48
N GLN A 274 -5.24 9.57 -14.98
CA GLN A 274 -4.04 9.06 -14.31
C GLN A 274 -2.95 10.13 -14.32
N GLU A 275 -3.12 11.13 -13.47
CA GLU A 275 -2.23 12.27 -13.34
C GLU A 275 -1.27 12.10 -12.17
N PHE A 276 -0.03 12.51 -12.40
CA PHE A 276 0.98 12.58 -11.35
C PHE A 276 1.35 14.04 -11.07
N PRO A 277 1.52 14.46 -9.81
CA PRO A 277 1.85 15.84 -9.48
C PRO A 277 3.19 16.31 -10.09
N TRP A 278 4.13 15.41 -10.26
CA TRP A 278 5.46 15.69 -10.83
C TRP A 278 5.51 15.74 -12.35
N ASP A 279 4.44 15.44 -13.05
CA ASP A 279 4.41 15.61 -14.52
C ASP A 279 4.27 17.08 -14.88
N LYS A 280 3.65 17.91 -14.02
CA LYS A 280 3.59 19.36 -14.17
C LYS A 280 4.96 20.03 -14.06
N GLU A 281 5.93 19.43 -13.36
CA GLU A 281 7.29 19.95 -13.23
C GLU A 281 8.11 19.84 -14.54
N LYS A 282 7.66 19.03 -15.50
CA LYS A 282 8.33 18.83 -16.80
C LYS A 282 7.87 19.84 -17.86
N GLU A 283 6.80 20.58 -17.60
CA GLU A 283 6.21 21.57 -18.53
C GLU A 283 6.67 23.00 -18.25
N LEU A 284 7.48 23.22 -17.19
CA LEU A 284 8.12 24.48 -16.81
C LEU A 284 9.62 24.47 -17.16
#